data_316eb6f8c021b149ab4f8504756a54a7
#
_entry.id   316eb6f8c021b149ab4f8504756a54a7
#
_cell.length_a   1.000
_cell.length_b   1.000
_cell.length_c   1.000
_cell.angle_alpha   90.00
_cell.angle_beta   90.00
_cell.angle_gamma   90.00
#
_symmetry.space_group_name_H-M   'P 1'
#
loop_
_entity.id
_entity.type
_entity.pdbx_description
1 polymer ?
#
loop_
_entity_poly.entity_id
_entity_poly.type
_entity_poly.pdbx_seq_one_letter_code
_entity_poly.pdbx_strand_id
1 'polypeptide(L)'
;AIQKLEEMTYEGRFDELLVLDFSAVRELGRPIGGMQNRPASGPLPLMTAIENVNSLRLLDIDPWEAALAADHYLAECVLVGGARRAARIALKHWKDKTIFDFIDVKRPREFLGKTREEVQELRKNGSYWSRYWSANNSVAVDQEFYDSLAEYDNAWETLSPLSEDAYHAKQVWDAVMAAQFGDGTGEPGFLNVHKLSADTTGLSKYLKTPFVETESSVFREMLLEMAKRVLQHPYQFGVNPGGEISFFFMGAFCVIADTVPFHADNDAQIEEAMRVATRALIRTNLMPSIYQLEVQRTNRIGVGLTGVHEWMWKRYGLGFRDAIEKGSNGPLGVSDKALPFWLMLERMGAAVDQEAESYSNLLGVEVPHTNKTVKPAGTTSKLFGLTEGVHLPPMRKYLRW
;
A
#
# COMPACT_ATOMS: atom_id res chain seq x y z
N ALA A 1 -1.10 -3.51 -25.13
CA ALA A 1 0.28 -3.93 -25.35
C ALA A 1 0.73 -4.92 -24.27
N ILE A 2 0.75 -4.53 -22.98
CA ILE A 2 1.21 -5.41 -21.90
C ILE A 2 0.40 -6.71 -21.84
N GLN A 3 -0.94 -6.63 -21.84
CA GLN A 3 -1.78 -7.84 -21.90
C GLN A 3 -1.35 -8.78 -23.01
N LYS A 4 -1.07 -8.24 -24.21
CA LYS A 4 -0.66 -9.07 -25.36
C LYS A 4 0.72 -9.69 -25.17
N LEU A 5 1.66 -8.97 -24.57
CA LEU A 5 2.96 -9.53 -24.20
C LEU A 5 2.83 -10.67 -23.18
N GLU A 6 1.98 -10.51 -22.18
CA GLU A 6 1.72 -11.55 -21.17
C GLU A 6 1.06 -12.78 -21.81
N GLU A 7 0.07 -12.61 -22.68
CA GLU A 7 -0.53 -13.71 -23.45
C GLU A 7 0.51 -14.46 -24.27
N MET A 8 1.37 -13.75 -25.00
CA MET A 8 2.44 -14.36 -25.80
C MET A 8 3.45 -15.11 -24.93
N THR A 9 3.75 -14.57 -23.75
CA THR A 9 4.63 -15.23 -22.75
C THR A 9 3.99 -16.51 -22.23
N TYR A 10 2.72 -16.46 -21.86
CA TYR A 10 1.95 -17.60 -21.35
C TYR A 10 1.84 -18.72 -22.38
N GLU A 11 1.67 -18.37 -23.66
CA GLU A 11 1.60 -19.32 -24.77
C GLU A 11 2.98 -19.77 -25.31
N GLY A 12 4.08 -19.25 -24.75
CA GLY A 12 5.45 -19.60 -25.17
C GLY A 12 5.84 -19.06 -26.55
N ARG A 13 5.19 -18.00 -27.04
CA ARG A 13 5.43 -17.39 -28.35
C ARG A 13 6.56 -16.36 -28.29
N PHE A 14 7.79 -16.81 -28.05
CA PHE A 14 8.96 -15.94 -27.88
C PHE A 14 9.62 -15.54 -29.22
N ASP A 15 9.32 -16.22 -30.27
CA ASP A 15 9.84 -16.02 -31.65
C ASP A 15 8.93 -15.14 -32.52
N GLU A 16 7.79 -14.71 -32.00
CA GLU A 16 6.85 -13.85 -32.69
C GLU A 16 7.12 -12.37 -32.46
N LEU A 17 6.92 -11.55 -33.50
CA LEU A 17 7.05 -10.09 -33.44
C LEU A 17 5.72 -9.44 -33.12
N LEU A 18 5.69 -8.64 -32.06
CA LEU A 18 4.57 -7.75 -31.72
C LEU A 18 4.85 -6.33 -32.21
N VAL A 19 4.08 -5.87 -33.20
CA VAL A 19 4.16 -4.49 -33.69
C VAL A 19 3.15 -3.63 -32.96
N LEU A 20 3.60 -2.52 -32.37
CA LEU A 20 2.79 -1.60 -31.59
C LEU A 20 2.73 -0.23 -32.26
N ASP A 21 1.52 0.32 -32.35
CA ASP A 21 1.26 1.68 -32.82
C ASP A 21 1.03 2.62 -31.62
N PHE A 22 1.87 3.64 -31.50
CA PHE A 22 1.78 4.65 -30.45
C PHE A 22 1.22 5.99 -30.95
N SER A 23 0.71 6.06 -32.17
CA SER A 23 0.20 7.31 -32.76
C SER A 23 -0.97 7.93 -31.98
N ALA A 24 -1.73 7.12 -31.25
CA ALA A 24 -2.81 7.58 -30.38
C ALA A 24 -2.33 8.13 -29.03
N VAL A 25 -1.04 7.99 -28.68
CA VAL A 25 -0.51 8.53 -27.44
C VAL A 25 -0.26 10.03 -27.61
N ARG A 26 -0.70 10.82 -26.64
CA ARG A 26 -0.56 12.30 -26.70
C ARG A 26 0.91 12.70 -26.81
N GLU A 27 1.18 13.66 -27.69
CA GLU A 27 2.52 14.20 -27.93
C GLU A 27 3.12 14.85 -26.67
N LEU A 28 4.45 14.84 -26.59
CA LEU A 28 5.19 15.52 -25.52
C LEU A 28 4.83 17.01 -25.45
N GLY A 29 4.57 17.49 -24.26
CA GLY A 29 4.27 18.89 -23.98
C GLY A 29 2.81 19.30 -24.21
N ARG A 30 1.99 18.48 -24.85
CA ARG A 30 0.56 18.81 -25.00
C ARG A 30 -0.15 18.82 -23.65
N PRO A 31 -1.06 19.78 -23.42
CA PRO A 31 -1.75 19.90 -22.14
C PRO A 31 -2.67 18.70 -21.88
N ILE A 32 -2.66 18.21 -20.64
CA ILE A 32 -3.57 17.20 -20.14
C ILE A 32 -4.77 17.90 -19.50
N GLY A 33 -5.91 17.89 -20.19
CA GLY A 33 -7.17 18.40 -19.65
C GLY A 33 -7.55 17.68 -18.35
N GLY A 34 -8.12 18.39 -17.39
CA GLY A 34 -8.44 17.83 -16.07
C GLY A 34 -7.25 17.71 -15.09
N MET A 35 -6.02 17.90 -15.57
CA MET A 35 -4.80 17.89 -14.76
C MET A 35 -4.13 19.28 -14.72
N GLN A 36 -4.90 20.33 -14.63
CA GLN A 36 -4.43 21.73 -14.63
C GLN A 36 -3.58 22.07 -15.88
N ASN A 37 -3.90 21.46 -17.01
CA ASN A 37 -3.17 21.59 -18.28
C ASN A 37 -1.66 21.28 -18.18
N ARG A 38 -1.27 20.38 -17.30
CA ARG A 38 0.14 19.94 -17.22
C ARG A 38 0.58 19.27 -18.51
N PRO A 39 1.86 19.40 -18.89
CA PRO A 39 2.35 18.83 -20.13
C PRO A 39 2.36 17.29 -20.08
N ALA A 40 1.97 16.65 -21.17
CA ALA A 40 2.07 15.21 -21.34
C ALA A 40 3.53 14.78 -21.50
N SER A 41 3.86 13.55 -21.10
CA SER A 41 5.19 12.95 -21.25
C SER A 41 5.52 12.45 -22.66
N GLY A 42 4.50 12.36 -23.52
CA GLY A 42 4.66 11.80 -24.86
C GLY A 42 4.72 10.25 -24.89
N PRO A 43 4.88 9.64 -26.07
CA PRO A 43 4.89 8.19 -26.21
C PRO A 43 6.19 7.51 -25.77
N LEU A 44 7.33 8.21 -25.84
CA LEU A 44 8.65 7.61 -25.60
C LEU A 44 8.81 6.91 -24.25
N PRO A 45 8.36 7.46 -23.10
CA PRO A 45 8.46 6.76 -21.82
C PRO A 45 7.67 5.42 -21.80
N LEU A 46 6.52 5.39 -22.47
CA LEU A 46 5.73 4.15 -22.60
C LEU A 46 6.42 3.12 -23.51
N MET A 47 7.00 3.58 -24.62
CA MET A 47 7.78 2.71 -25.52
C MET A 47 8.94 2.06 -24.78
N THR A 48 9.73 2.86 -24.07
CA THR A 48 10.85 2.38 -23.26
C THR A 48 10.39 1.41 -22.16
N ALA A 49 9.29 1.69 -21.48
CA ALA A 49 8.75 0.80 -20.47
C ALA A 49 8.35 -0.57 -21.04
N ILE A 50 7.69 -0.58 -22.20
CA ILE A 50 7.28 -1.83 -22.87
C ILE A 50 8.51 -2.61 -23.37
N GLU A 51 9.52 -1.94 -23.90
CA GLU A 51 10.78 -2.55 -24.32
C GLU A 51 11.49 -3.21 -23.12
N ASN A 52 11.60 -2.50 -22.00
CA ASN A 52 12.19 -3.02 -20.78
C ASN A 52 11.39 -4.25 -20.26
N VAL A 53 10.06 -4.17 -20.20
CA VAL A 53 9.22 -5.32 -19.80
C VAL A 53 9.41 -6.51 -20.75
N ASN A 54 9.47 -6.28 -22.06
CA ASN A 54 9.72 -7.35 -23.00
C ASN A 54 11.10 -7.99 -22.81
N SER A 55 12.11 -7.19 -22.48
CA SER A 55 13.47 -7.70 -22.21
C SER A 55 13.55 -8.61 -20.99
N LEU A 56 12.70 -8.39 -19.97
CA LEU A 56 12.64 -9.26 -18.78
C LEU A 56 12.28 -10.70 -19.11
N ARG A 57 11.49 -10.94 -20.18
CA ARG A 57 11.06 -12.27 -20.64
C ARG A 57 12.23 -13.16 -21.08
N LEU A 58 13.36 -12.55 -21.41
CA LEU A 58 14.56 -13.20 -21.92
C LEU A 58 15.64 -13.38 -20.85
N LEU A 59 15.39 -12.88 -19.64
CA LEU A 59 16.33 -12.94 -18.52
C LEU A 59 16.04 -14.17 -17.65
N ASP A 60 17.12 -14.82 -17.21
CA ASP A 60 17.06 -15.86 -16.17
C ASP A 60 17.08 -15.19 -14.78
N ILE A 61 15.93 -14.68 -14.38
CA ILE A 61 15.71 -14.05 -13.06
C ILE A 61 14.48 -14.64 -12.40
N ASP A 62 14.44 -14.56 -11.09
CA ASP A 62 13.28 -15.04 -10.33
C ASP A 62 11.97 -14.33 -10.79
N PRO A 63 10.86 -15.06 -10.93
CA PRO A 63 9.58 -14.50 -11.37
C PRO A 63 9.10 -13.31 -10.53
N TRP A 64 9.39 -13.31 -9.22
CA TRP A 64 9.03 -12.20 -8.36
C TRP A 64 9.84 -10.93 -8.65
N GLU A 65 11.15 -11.06 -8.98
CA GLU A 65 11.98 -9.91 -9.35
C GLU A 65 11.58 -9.38 -10.73
N ALA A 66 11.26 -10.26 -11.68
CA ALA A 66 10.71 -9.88 -12.97
C ALA A 66 9.40 -9.07 -12.83
N ALA A 67 8.48 -9.52 -11.95
CA ALA A 67 7.24 -8.81 -11.67
C ALA A 67 7.50 -7.43 -11.05
N LEU A 68 8.41 -7.33 -10.07
CA LEU A 68 8.80 -6.06 -9.45
C LEU A 68 9.43 -5.11 -10.46
N ALA A 69 10.31 -5.61 -11.34
CA ALA A 69 10.95 -4.84 -12.38
C ALA A 69 9.93 -4.33 -13.43
N ALA A 70 9.02 -5.18 -13.88
CA ALA A 70 7.95 -4.80 -14.80
C ALA A 70 7.06 -3.69 -14.20
N ASP A 71 6.68 -3.84 -12.94
CA ASP A 71 5.88 -2.85 -12.21
C ASP A 71 6.64 -1.51 -12.09
N HIS A 72 7.93 -1.55 -11.82
CA HIS A 72 8.80 -0.39 -11.77
C HIS A 72 8.85 0.34 -13.12
N TYR A 73 9.13 -0.36 -14.21
CA TYR A 73 9.21 0.26 -15.55
C TYR A 73 7.88 0.86 -15.99
N LEU A 74 6.76 0.19 -15.71
CA LEU A 74 5.43 0.72 -15.98
C LEU A 74 5.10 1.95 -15.13
N ALA A 75 5.57 1.98 -13.88
CA ALA A 75 5.40 3.15 -13.02
C ALA A 75 6.22 4.36 -13.50
N GLU A 76 7.42 4.14 -13.99
CA GLU A 76 8.28 5.21 -14.53
C GLU A 76 7.68 5.91 -15.75
N CYS A 77 6.94 5.18 -16.60
CA CYS A 77 6.32 5.81 -17.78
C CYS A 77 5.15 6.75 -17.42
N VAL A 78 4.59 6.64 -16.22
CA VAL A 78 3.46 7.47 -15.78
C VAL A 78 3.99 8.76 -15.11
N LEU A 79 4.58 9.64 -15.89
CA LEU A 79 4.99 10.97 -15.47
C LEU A 79 3.93 11.98 -15.89
N VAL A 80 3.11 12.42 -14.96
CA VAL A 80 2.14 13.49 -15.23
C VAL A 80 2.78 14.81 -14.88
N GLY A 81 3.37 15.49 -15.87
CA GLY A 81 3.91 16.84 -15.74
C GLY A 81 4.84 17.05 -14.54
N GLY A 82 5.58 16.03 -14.12
CA GLY A 82 6.51 16.06 -12.99
C GLY A 82 5.85 16.14 -11.60
N ALA A 83 4.52 16.14 -11.48
CA ALA A 83 3.84 16.38 -10.21
C ALA A 83 3.56 15.12 -9.40
N ARG A 84 3.21 14.02 -10.06
CA ARG A 84 2.99 12.71 -9.43
C ARG A 84 3.47 11.61 -10.34
N ARG A 85 4.14 10.63 -9.74
CA ARG A 85 4.48 9.36 -10.38
C ARG A 85 3.48 8.31 -9.93
N ALA A 86 3.33 7.24 -10.71
CA ALA A 86 2.63 6.07 -10.24
C ALA A 86 3.39 5.50 -9.03
N ALA A 87 2.66 5.10 -7.99
CA ALA A 87 3.23 4.43 -6.84
C ALA A 87 2.90 2.94 -6.93
N ARG A 88 3.82 2.10 -6.46
CA ARG A 88 3.72 0.64 -6.46
C ARG A 88 4.13 0.10 -5.10
N ILE A 89 3.64 -1.08 -4.77
CA ILE A 89 4.12 -1.85 -3.61
C ILE A 89 4.26 -3.31 -3.98
N ALA A 90 5.37 -3.91 -3.55
CA ALA A 90 5.60 -5.34 -3.62
C ALA A 90 5.57 -5.93 -2.21
N LEU A 91 4.96 -7.10 -2.08
CA LEU A 91 4.86 -7.84 -0.83
C LEU A 91 5.46 -9.22 -1.02
N LYS A 92 6.20 -9.70 -0.01
CA LYS A 92 6.72 -11.06 0.03
C LYS A 92 6.60 -11.62 1.43
N HIS A 93 6.12 -12.87 1.53
CA HIS A 93 5.90 -13.51 2.83
C HIS A 93 7.23 -13.82 3.51
N TRP A 94 7.30 -13.65 4.83
CA TRP A 94 8.51 -13.85 5.60
C TRP A 94 9.11 -15.26 5.53
N LYS A 95 8.30 -16.29 5.26
CA LYS A 95 8.74 -17.69 5.04
C LYS A 95 9.14 -18.00 3.60
N ASP A 96 9.08 -17.03 2.68
CA ASP A 96 9.50 -17.29 1.30
C ASP A 96 11.01 -17.55 1.25
N LYS A 97 11.41 -18.58 0.50
CA LYS A 97 12.83 -19.01 0.40
C LYS A 97 13.78 -17.92 -0.12
N THR A 98 13.24 -16.91 -0.83
CA THR A 98 14.01 -15.79 -1.39
C THR A 98 13.72 -14.48 -0.64
N ILE A 99 13.29 -14.55 0.61
CA ILE A 99 12.91 -13.35 1.37
C ILE A 99 14.09 -12.40 1.59
N PHE A 100 15.30 -12.92 1.79
CA PHE A 100 16.49 -12.10 1.99
C PHE A 100 16.88 -11.36 0.71
N ASP A 101 16.79 -12.00 -0.45
CA ASP A 101 17.01 -11.35 -1.74
C ASP A 101 15.98 -10.22 -1.97
N PHE A 102 14.73 -10.44 -1.56
CA PHE A 102 13.68 -9.41 -1.63
C PHE A 102 13.95 -8.24 -0.66
N ILE A 103 14.45 -8.50 0.56
CA ILE A 103 14.81 -7.44 1.51
C ILE A 103 15.94 -6.58 0.93
N ASP A 104 16.90 -7.20 0.26
CA ASP A 104 18.08 -6.54 -0.28
C ASP A 104 17.87 -5.95 -1.68
N VAL A 105 16.78 -6.27 -2.37
CA VAL A 105 16.55 -5.94 -3.80
C VAL A 105 16.67 -4.45 -4.14
N LYS A 106 16.31 -3.58 -3.20
CA LYS A 106 16.38 -2.12 -3.36
C LYS A 106 17.68 -1.51 -2.84
N ARG A 107 18.48 -2.27 -2.12
CA ARG A 107 19.76 -1.79 -1.59
C ARG A 107 20.75 -1.58 -2.73
N PRO A 108 21.49 -0.46 -2.77
CA PRO A 108 22.61 -0.32 -3.69
C PRO A 108 23.59 -1.49 -3.50
N ARG A 109 24.04 -2.08 -4.59
CA ARG A 109 24.96 -3.24 -4.52
C ARG A 109 26.22 -2.94 -3.74
N GLU A 110 26.66 -1.70 -3.77
CA GLU A 110 27.82 -1.18 -3.06
C GLU A 110 27.66 -1.19 -1.54
N PHE A 111 26.41 -1.29 -1.03
CA PHE A 111 26.11 -1.33 0.40
C PHE A 111 26.02 -2.74 0.96
N LEU A 112 25.85 -3.73 0.09
CA LEU A 112 25.69 -5.12 0.52
C LEU A 112 26.97 -5.63 1.22
N GLY A 113 26.80 -6.25 2.39
CA GLY A 113 27.89 -6.77 3.20
C GLY A 113 28.74 -5.71 3.91
N LYS A 114 28.34 -4.43 3.88
CA LYS A 114 29.06 -3.34 4.55
C LYS A 114 28.46 -2.99 5.90
N THR A 115 29.29 -2.49 6.79
CA THR A 115 28.86 -1.93 8.07
C THR A 115 28.12 -0.60 7.88
N ARG A 116 27.40 -0.18 8.91
CA ARG A 116 26.70 1.11 8.91
C ARG A 116 27.64 2.28 8.66
N GLU A 117 28.81 2.24 9.27
CA GLU A 117 29.85 3.28 9.15
C GLU A 117 30.41 3.35 7.71
N GLU A 118 30.66 2.20 7.09
CA GLU A 118 31.11 2.11 5.68
C GLU A 118 30.02 2.64 4.73
N VAL A 119 28.75 2.31 4.95
CA VAL A 119 27.62 2.83 4.15
C VAL A 119 27.49 4.35 4.30
N GLN A 120 27.65 4.89 5.52
CA GLN A 120 27.62 6.32 5.75
C GLN A 120 28.76 7.06 5.04
N GLU A 121 29.96 6.45 5.02
CA GLU A 121 31.11 7.03 4.31
C GLU A 121 30.91 7.00 2.79
N LEU A 122 30.41 5.92 2.23
CA LEU A 122 30.04 5.83 0.81
C LEU A 122 29.02 6.91 0.43
N ARG A 123 28.00 7.14 1.26
CA ARG A 123 26.97 8.17 1.00
C ARG A 123 27.51 9.59 1.00
N LYS A 124 28.54 9.90 1.77
CA LYS A 124 29.20 11.22 1.74
C LYS A 124 29.90 11.48 0.41
N ASN A 125 30.43 10.44 -0.21
CA ASN A 125 31.31 10.51 -1.35
C ASN A 125 30.65 10.21 -2.70
N GLY A 126 29.37 9.79 -2.70
CA GLY A 126 28.66 9.43 -3.92
C GLY A 126 27.15 9.60 -3.84
N SER A 127 26.52 9.64 -5.02
CA SER A 127 25.06 9.60 -5.16
C SER A 127 24.65 8.17 -5.50
N TYR A 128 24.05 7.49 -4.55
CA TYR A 128 23.56 6.11 -4.72
C TYR A 128 22.06 6.11 -4.86
N TRP A 129 21.56 5.45 -5.90
CA TRP A 129 20.14 5.34 -6.19
C TRP A 129 19.65 3.94 -5.87
N SER A 130 18.52 3.86 -5.20
CA SER A 130 17.84 2.60 -4.98
C SER A 130 17.40 1.98 -6.30
N ARG A 131 17.65 0.69 -6.49
CA ARG A 131 17.00 -0.08 -7.55
C ARG A 131 15.50 -0.08 -7.32
N TYR A 132 14.72 -0.11 -8.40
CA TYR A 132 13.25 -0.12 -8.31
C TYR A 132 12.66 0.98 -7.39
N TRP A 133 13.26 2.17 -7.46
CA TRP A 133 12.94 3.31 -6.60
C TRP A 133 11.47 3.76 -6.65
N SER A 134 10.70 3.41 -7.71
CA SER A 134 9.28 3.76 -7.87
C SER A 134 8.35 2.81 -7.12
N ALA A 135 8.84 1.67 -6.64
CA ALA A 135 8.07 0.69 -5.88
C ALA A 135 8.41 0.76 -4.39
N ASN A 136 7.42 0.72 -3.52
CA ASN A 136 7.61 0.39 -2.12
C ASN A 136 7.74 -1.11 -1.99
N ASN A 137 8.41 -1.61 -0.95
CA ASN A 137 8.43 -3.03 -0.63
C ASN A 137 8.17 -3.26 0.86
N SER A 138 7.50 -4.37 1.18
CA SER A 138 7.24 -4.75 2.57
C SER A 138 7.24 -6.26 2.73
N VAL A 139 7.74 -6.72 3.86
CA VAL A 139 7.66 -8.12 4.27
C VAL A 139 6.26 -8.37 4.85
N ALA A 140 5.56 -9.33 4.27
CA ALA A 140 4.28 -9.77 4.79
C ALA A 140 4.50 -10.71 5.99
N VAL A 141 3.97 -10.33 7.15
CA VAL A 141 4.10 -11.06 8.41
C VAL A 141 2.71 -11.42 8.97
N ASP A 142 2.64 -12.50 9.71
CA ASP A 142 1.42 -13.04 10.29
C ASP A 142 1.58 -13.29 11.79
N GLN A 143 0.60 -13.94 12.42
CA GLN A 143 0.67 -14.24 13.84
C GLN A 143 1.83 -15.19 14.15
N GLU A 144 2.11 -16.15 13.26
CA GLU A 144 3.21 -17.10 13.43
C GLU A 144 4.57 -16.40 13.48
N PHE A 145 4.77 -15.36 12.69
CA PHE A 145 5.98 -14.52 12.74
C PHE A 145 6.18 -13.90 14.13
N TYR A 146 5.12 -13.32 14.69
CA TYR A 146 5.21 -12.70 16.02
C TYR A 146 5.38 -13.71 17.14
N ASP A 147 4.74 -14.87 17.05
CA ASP A 147 4.89 -15.95 18.01
C ASP A 147 6.32 -16.52 17.97
N SER A 148 6.89 -16.67 16.77
CA SER A 148 8.28 -17.10 16.56
C SER A 148 9.30 -16.09 17.10
N LEU A 149 9.07 -14.79 16.94
CA LEU A 149 9.91 -13.78 17.56
C LEU A 149 9.81 -13.81 19.09
N ALA A 150 8.61 -13.98 19.63
CA ALA A 150 8.41 -14.10 21.08
C ALA A 150 9.10 -15.36 21.63
N GLU A 151 9.05 -16.48 20.92
CA GLU A 151 9.81 -17.69 21.26
C GLU A 151 11.30 -17.40 21.33
N TYR A 152 11.85 -16.71 20.31
CA TYR A 152 13.26 -16.35 20.27
C TYR A 152 13.66 -15.47 21.46
N ASP A 153 12.89 -14.42 21.74
CA ASP A 153 13.19 -13.46 22.81
C ASP A 153 13.12 -14.10 24.21
N ASN A 154 12.19 -15.04 24.40
CA ASN A 154 11.99 -15.74 25.69
C ASN A 154 12.89 -16.98 25.87
N ALA A 155 13.63 -17.42 24.86
CA ALA A 155 14.41 -18.67 24.92
C ALA A 155 15.45 -18.68 26.02
N TRP A 156 16.05 -17.52 26.33
CA TRP A 156 17.03 -17.38 27.40
C TRP A 156 16.43 -17.57 28.79
N GLU A 157 15.14 -17.28 28.95
CA GLU A 157 14.43 -17.45 30.23
C GLU A 157 13.95 -18.90 30.42
N THR A 158 13.56 -19.55 29.32
CA THR A 158 12.96 -20.88 29.34
C THR A 158 13.96 -22.03 29.20
N LEU A 159 15.18 -21.74 28.73
CA LEU A 159 16.21 -22.73 28.38
C LEU A 159 15.72 -23.79 27.38
N SER A 160 14.69 -23.48 26.60
CA SER A 160 14.08 -24.35 25.61
C SER A 160 14.86 -24.28 24.28
N PRO A 161 14.96 -25.39 23.52
CA PRO A 161 15.49 -25.35 22.17
C PRO A 161 14.63 -24.43 21.29
N LEU A 162 15.27 -23.57 20.51
CA LEU A 162 14.59 -22.73 19.52
C LEU A 162 14.14 -23.53 18.32
N SER A 163 12.95 -23.22 17.82
CA SER A 163 12.47 -23.73 16.53
C SER A 163 13.25 -23.09 15.36
N GLU A 164 13.23 -23.76 14.20
CA GLU A 164 13.79 -23.18 12.96
C GLU A 164 13.07 -21.89 12.57
N ASP A 165 11.75 -21.83 12.78
CA ASP A 165 10.93 -20.64 12.51
C ASP A 165 11.32 -19.47 13.42
N ALA A 166 11.64 -19.71 14.69
CA ALA A 166 12.10 -18.66 15.61
C ALA A 166 13.43 -18.03 15.14
N TYR A 167 14.39 -18.85 14.74
CA TYR A 167 15.64 -18.37 14.14
C TYR A 167 15.38 -17.59 12.85
N HIS A 168 14.59 -18.15 11.95
CA HIS A 168 14.29 -17.51 10.67
C HIS A 168 13.56 -16.17 10.85
N ALA A 169 12.54 -16.11 11.70
CA ALA A 169 11.82 -14.87 12.00
C ALA A 169 12.76 -13.78 12.55
N LYS A 170 13.68 -14.15 13.47
CA LYS A 170 14.67 -13.22 13.99
C LYS A 170 15.64 -12.74 12.92
N GLN A 171 16.11 -13.62 12.04
CA GLN A 171 16.98 -13.23 10.92
C GLN A 171 16.27 -12.27 9.97
N VAL A 172 14.99 -12.53 9.62
CA VAL A 172 14.18 -11.63 8.79
C VAL A 172 14.01 -10.28 9.47
N TRP A 173 13.69 -10.26 10.76
CA TRP A 173 13.59 -9.03 11.53
C TRP A 173 14.88 -8.21 11.48
N ASP A 174 16.02 -8.85 11.75
CA ASP A 174 17.33 -8.18 11.78
C ASP A 174 17.71 -7.65 10.39
N ALA A 175 17.46 -8.42 9.34
CA ALA A 175 17.73 -8.01 7.97
C ALA A 175 16.89 -6.77 7.56
N VAL A 176 15.60 -6.75 7.91
CA VAL A 176 14.73 -5.58 7.67
C VAL A 176 15.22 -4.38 8.47
N MET A 177 15.56 -4.56 9.76
CA MET A 177 16.08 -3.47 10.58
C MET A 177 17.42 -2.93 10.04
N ALA A 178 18.30 -3.81 9.55
CA ALA A 178 19.55 -3.41 8.92
C ALA A 178 19.31 -2.58 7.64
N ALA A 179 18.38 -2.99 6.79
CA ALA A 179 18.04 -2.25 5.58
C ALA A 179 17.41 -0.88 5.90
N GLN A 180 16.45 -0.83 6.83
CA GLN A 180 15.76 0.41 7.20
C GLN A 180 16.68 1.43 7.86
N PHE A 181 17.39 1.01 8.90
CA PHE A 181 18.17 1.89 9.77
C PHE A 181 19.65 1.93 9.44
N GLY A 182 20.22 0.80 9.02
CA GLY A 182 21.62 0.72 8.60
C GLY A 182 21.86 1.53 7.35
N ASP A 183 21.12 1.23 6.29
CA ASP A 183 21.24 1.90 4.99
C ASP A 183 20.43 3.20 4.92
N GLY A 184 19.49 3.40 5.85
CA GLY A 184 18.64 4.58 5.89
C GLY A 184 17.68 4.68 4.71
N THR A 185 17.32 3.55 4.10
CA THR A 185 16.35 3.49 3.00
C THR A 185 14.90 3.65 3.51
N GLY A 186 14.63 3.29 4.76
CA GLY A 186 13.29 3.22 5.34
C GLY A 186 12.47 2.04 4.81
N GLU A 187 13.06 1.14 4.03
CA GLU A 187 12.43 -0.02 3.40
C GLU A 187 13.33 -1.26 3.54
N PRO A 188 12.74 -2.48 3.46
CA PRO A 188 11.31 -2.79 3.40
C PRO A 188 10.58 -2.47 4.69
N GLY A 189 9.24 -2.28 4.60
CA GLY A 189 8.37 -2.21 5.76
C GLY A 189 7.92 -3.60 6.21
N PHE A 190 7.12 -3.67 7.30
CA PHE A 190 6.34 -4.84 7.67
C PHE A 190 4.86 -4.60 7.41
N LEU A 191 4.18 -5.58 6.82
CA LEU A 191 2.73 -5.58 6.66
C LEU A 191 2.13 -6.79 7.38
N ASN A 192 1.27 -6.55 8.38
CA ASN A 192 0.59 -7.61 9.11
C ASN A 192 -0.57 -8.17 8.29
N VAL A 193 -0.32 -9.27 7.59
CA VAL A 193 -1.31 -9.91 6.71
C VAL A 193 -2.35 -10.71 7.47
N HIS A 194 -2.10 -11.08 8.72
CA HIS A 194 -3.10 -11.75 9.55
C HIS A 194 -4.36 -10.90 9.72
N LYS A 195 -4.20 -9.59 9.92
CA LYS A 195 -5.32 -8.65 10.02
C LYS A 195 -6.08 -8.44 8.70
N LEU A 196 -5.47 -8.81 7.58
CA LEU A 196 -6.10 -8.72 6.26
C LEU A 196 -6.83 -10.01 5.86
N SER A 197 -6.71 -11.08 6.63
CA SER A 197 -7.32 -12.40 6.35
C SER A 197 -8.83 -12.43 6.56
N ALA A 198 -9.40 -11.55 7.39
CA ALA A 198 -10.84 -11.32 7.40
C ALA A 198 -11.26 -10.75 6.04
N ASP A 199 -12.48 -11.01 5.57
CA ASP A 199 -12.96 -10.63 4.21
C ASP A 199 -12.84 -9.13 3.86
N THR A 200 -11.81 -8.46 4.37
CA THR A 200 -11.44 -7.07 4.08
C THR A 200 -10.99 -6.89 2.64
N THR A 201 -10.47 -7.95 2.01
CA THR A 201 -10.07 -7.96 0.60
C THR A 201 -11.25 -7.99 -0.37
N GLY A 202 -12.45 -8.38 0.09
CA GLY A 202 -13.62 -8.56 -0.75
C GLY A 202 -13.64 -9.89 -1.51
N LEU A 203 -12.86 -10.89 -1.08
CA LEU A 203 -12.78 -12.20 -1.73
C LEU A 203 -14.16 -12.82 -1.95
N SER A 204 -15.03 -12.78 -0.95
CA SER A 204 -16.40 -13.32 -1.04
C SER A 204 -17.23 -12.68 -2.16
N LYS A 205 -16.98 -11.41 -2.49
CA LYS A 205 -17.63 -10.70 -3.59
C LYS A 205 -17.10 -11.16 -4.94
N TYR A 206 -15.78 -11.37 -5.05
CA TYR A 206 -15.15 -11.84 -6.28
C TYR A 206 -15.52 -13.28 -6.64
N LEU A 207 -15.77 -14.13 -5.67
CA LEU A 207 -16.22 -15.50 -5.91
C LEU A 207 -17.62 -15.57 -6.54
N LYS A 208 -18.44 -14.54 -6.39
CA LYS A 208 -19.81 -14.45 -6.91
C LYS A 208 -19.92 -13.83 -8.29
N THR A 209 -18.89 -13.17 -8.78
CA THR A 209 -18.91 -12.41 -10.03
C THR A 209 -17.65 -12.68 -10.86
N PRO A 210 -17.70 -12.57 -12.21
CA PRO A 210 -16.52 -12.70 -13.04
C PRO A 210 -15.41 -11.74 -12.60
N PHE A 211 -14.15 -12.21 -12.58
CA PHE A 211 -13.02 -11.41 -12.11
C PHE A 211 -12.76 -10.20 -13.01
N VAL A 212 -12.81 -10.39 -14.32
CA VAL A 212 -12.56 -9.34 -15.30
C VAL A 212 -13.42 -9.62 -16.52
N GLU A 213 -14.03 -8.59 -17.09
CA GLU A 213 -14.60 -8.64 -18.41
C GLU A 213 -13.47 -8.49 -19.44
N THR A 214 -13.20 -9.55 -20.17
CA THR A 214 -12.22 -9.56 -21.25
C THR A 214 -12.74 -10.44 -22.39
N GLU A 215 -12.51 -9.99 -23.63
CA GLU A 215 -12.80 -10.76 -24.83
C GLU A 215 -11.72 -11.84 -25.09
N SER A 216 -10.52 -11.66 -24.50
CA SER A 216 -9.43 -12.64 -24.63
C SER A 216 -9.68 -13.87 -23.76
N SER A 217 -9.84 -15.02 -24.41
CA SER A 217 -9.96 -16.32 -23.73
C SER A 217 -8.68 -16.71 -23.01
N VAL A 218 -7.52 -16.42 -23.58
CA VAL A 218 -6.19 -16.69 -22.99
C VAL A 218 -6.00 -15.88 -21.71
N PHE A 219 -6.28 -14.59 -21.75
CA PHE A 219 -6.16 -13.74 -20.57
C PHE A 219 -7.14 -14.14 -19.46
N ARG A 220 -8.35 -14.57 -19.83
CA ARG A 220 -9.32 -15.11 -18.86
C ARG A 220 -8.81 -16.40 -18.19
N GLU A 221 -8.19 -17.30 -18.95
CA GLU A 221 -7.59 -18.51 -18.42
C GLU A 221 -6.45 -18.21 -17.45
N MET A 222 -5.54 -17.29 -17.80
CA MET A 222 -4.47 -16.81 -16.92
C MET A 222 -5.03 -16.29 -15.61
N LEU A 223 -6.08 -15.47 -15.65
CA LEU A 223 -6.70 -14.90 -14.45
C LEU A 223 -7.36 -15.95 -13.55
N LEU A 224 -8.02 -16.96 -14.17
CA LEU A 224 -8.61 -18.06 -13.41
C LEU A 224 -7.55 -18.93 -12.73
N GLU A 225 -6.44 -19.17 -13.42
CA GLU A 225 -5.31 -19.91 -12.85
C GLU A 225 -4.67 -19.14 -11.67
N MET A 226 -4.46 -17.83 -11.82
CA MET A 226 -3.99 -16.98 -10.74
C MET A 226 -4.96 -16.98 -9.55
N ALA A 227 -6.26 -16.89 -9.80
CA ALA A 227 -7.28 -16.93 -8.75
C ALA A 227 -7.24 -18.25 -7.98
N LYS A 228 -7.09 -19.39 -8.66
CA LYS A 228 -6.94 -20.70 -8.00
C LYS A 228 -5.72 -20.73 -7.08
N ARG A 229 -4.58 -20.17 -7.51
CA ARG A 229 -3.37 -20.10 -6.69
C ARG A 229 -3.57 -19.21 -5.47
N VAL A 230 -4.21 -18.06 -5.63
CA VAL A 230 -4.51 -17.15 -4.51
C VAL A 230 -5.43 -17.80 -3.49
N LEU A 231 -6.43 -18.59 -3.94
CA LEU A 231 -7.32 -19.33 -3.03
C LEU A 231 -6.60 -20.40 -2.22
N GLN A 232 -5.53 -21.00 -2.79
CA GLN A 232 -4.71 -21.98 -2.09
C GLN A 232 -3.74 -21.34 -1.08
N HIS A 233 -3.42 -20.05 -1.27
CA HIS A 233 -2.46 -19.32 -0.47
C HIS A 233 -3.09 -18.02 0.05
N PRO A 234 -3.77 -18.05 1.20
CA PRO A 234 -4.56 -16.92 1.73
C PRO A 234 -3.78 -15.63 1.94
N TYR A 235 -2.46 -15.68 1.89
CA TYR A 235 -1.60 -14.49 1.99
C TYR A 235 -1.22 -13.87 0.64
N GLN A 236 -1.77 -14.36 -0.48
CA GLN A 236 -1.55 -13.79 -1.82
C GLN A 236 -2.63 -12.75 -2.16
N PHE A 237 -2.72 -11.71 -1.37
CA PHE A 237 -3.55 -10.55 -1.66
C PHE A 237 -2.67 -9.30 -1.69
N GLY A 238 -3.19 -8.25 -2.32
CA GLY A 238 -2.50 -6.98 -2.48
C GLY A 238 -2.98 -5.91 -1.52
N VAL A 239 -2.18 -4.87 -1.45
CA VAL A 239 -2.58 -3.60 -0.87
C VAL A 239 -2.22 -2.48 -1.85
N ASN A 240 -2.81 -1.30 -1.69
CA ASN A 240 -2.36 -0.13 -2.42
C ASN A 240 -0.97 0.31 -1.90
N PRO A 241 -0.24 1.17 -2.64
CA PRO A 241 1.14 1.54 -2.31
C PRO A 241 1.39 2.10 -0.91
N GLY A 242 0.37 2.65 -0.25
CA GLY A 242 0.45 3.12 1.13
C GLY A 242 0.13 2.04 2.17
N GLY A 243 -0.35 0.86 1.73
CA GLY A 243 -0.74 -0.23 2.62
C GLY A 243 -2.05 -0.04 3.37
N GLU A 244 -2.79 1.05 3.08
CA GLU A 244 -4.01 1.42 3.81
C GLU A 244 -5.29 0.80 3.25
N ILE A 245 -5.25 0.26 2.03
CA ILE A 245 -6.37 -0.46 1.40
C ILE A 245 -5.92 -1.87 1.06
N SER A 246 -6.60 -2.87 1.60
CA SER A 246 -6.43 -4.26 1.19
C SER A 246 -7.40 -4.63 0.08
N PHE A 247 -6.96 -5.45 -0.85
CA PHE A 247 -7.79 -5.95 -1.92
C PHE A 247 -7.35 -7.35 -2.35
N PHE A 248 -8.33 -8.11 -2.80
CA PHE A 248 -8.07 -9.36 -3.46
C PHE A 248 -7.87 -9.08 -4.93
N PHE A 249 -6.65 -9.32 -5.40
CA PHE A 249 -6.33 -9.50 -6.79
C PHE A 249 -7.09 -8.61 -7.81
N MET A 250 -6.40 -7.82 -8.58
CA MET A 250 -6.80 -7.08 -9.78
C MET A 250 -8.05 -6.18 -9.75
N GLY A 251 -7.81 -4.91 -9.80
CA GLY A 251 -8.82 -3.93 -10.14
C GLY A 251 -9.63 -3.40 -8.96
N ALA A 252 -9.18 -3.53 -7.74
CA ALA A 252 -9.82 -2.85 -6.62
C ALA A 252 -9.77 -1.33 -6.80
N PHE A 253 -10.88 -0.69 -6.50
CA PHE A 253 -11.03 0.74 -6.55
C PHE A 253 -11.55 1.26 -5.22
N CYS A 254 -10.98 2.35 -4.73
CA CYS A 254 -11.40 3.00 -3.51
C CYS A 254 -11.26 4.52 -3.63
N VAL A 255 -12.30 5.25 -3.31
CA VAL A 255 -12.24 6.70 -3.13
C VAL A 255 -12.01 7.03 -1.67
N ILE A 256 -11.12 7.99 -1.39
CA ILE A 256 -10.63 8.28 -0.04
C ILE A 256 -10.80 9.76 0.26
N ALA A 257 -11.27 10.07 1.49
CA ALA A 257 -11.29 11.41 2.03
C ALA A 257 -10.61 11.47 3.40
N ASP A 258 -9.96 12.60 3.68
CA ASP A 258 -9.43 12.90 5.00
C ASP A 258 -10.35 13.90 5.72
N THR A 259 -10.64 13.64 6.98
CA THR A 259 -11.19 14.62 7.91
C THR A 259 -10.07 15.23 8.76
N VAL A 260 -10.33 16.40 9.33
CA VAL A 260 -9.31 17.18 10.06
C VAL A 260 -9.81 17.48 11.48
N PRO A 261 -9.75 16.52 12.42
CA PRO A 261 -10.26 16.69 13.77
C PRO A 261 -9.63 17.86 14.55
N PHE A 262 -8.39 18.23 14.19
CA PHE A 262 -7.68 19.36 14.81
C PHE A 262 -8.44 20.68 14.71
N HIS A 263 -9.22 20.90 13.66
CA HIS A 263 -9.98 22.13 13.42
C HIS A 263 -11.41 22.09 13.97
N ALA A 264 -11.87 20.97 14.49
CA ALA A 264 -13.19 20.87 15.10
C ALA A 264 -13.20 21.50 16.51
N ASP A 265 -14.30 22.18 16.84
CA ASP A 265 -14.47 22.80 18.15
C ASP A 265 -14.89 21.80 19.24
N ASN A 266 -15.59 20.73 18.83
CA ASN A 266 -16.13 19.71 19.72
C ASN A 266 -16.31 18.36 19.03
N ASP A 267 -16.62 17.34 19.84
CA ASP A 267 -16.75 15.95 19.37
C ASP A 267 -17.89 15.78 18.36
N ALA A 268 -19.00 16.49 18.51
CA ALA A 268 -20.13 16.38 17.58
C ALA A 268 -19.76 16.87 16.18
N GLN A 269 -18.93 17.92 16.07
CA GLN A 269 -18.43 18.38 14.77
C GLN A 269 -17.50 17.36 14.14
N ILE A 270 -16.67 16.65 14.92
CA ILE A 270 -15.81 15.57 14.42
C ILE A 270 -16.68 14.45 13.84
N GLU A 271 -17.66 13.96 14.58
CA GLU A 271 -18.55 12.91 14.12
C GLU A 271 -19.34 13.31 12.87
N GLU A 272 -19.86 14.55 12.81
CA GLU A 272 -20.57 15.03 11.62
C GLU A 272 -19.63 15.15 10.42
N ALA A 273 -18.38 15.56 10.60
CA ALA A 273 -17.40 15.58 9.52
C ALA A 273 -17.16 14.18 8.95
N MET A 274 -17.12 13.13 9.81
CA MET A 274 -17.02 11.74 9.38
C MET A 274 -18.24 11.32 8.56
N ARG A 275 -19.46 11.67 8.99
CA ARG A 275 -20.69 11.37 8.25
C ARG A 275 -20.76 12.08 6.90
N VAL A 276 -20.42 13.37 6.86
CA VAL A 276 -20.38 14.14 5.60
C VAL A 276 -19.38 13.54 4.62
N ALA A 277 -18.17 13.18 5.09
CA ALA A 277 -17.17 12.52 4.26
C ALA A 277 -17.67 11.19 3.70
N THR A 278 -18.35 10.38 4.52
CA THR A 278 -18.96 9.10 4.12
C THR A 278 -19.98 9.32 2.98
N ARG A 279 -20.92 10.24 3.16
CA ARG A 279 -21.92 10.58 2.12
C ARG A 279 -21.27 11.05 0.82
N ALA A 280 -20.25 11.90 0.92
CA ALA A 280 -19.54 12.44 -0.23
C ALA A 280 -18.85 11.34 -1.03
N LEU A 281 -18.18 10.40 -0.35
CA LEU A 281 -17.47 9.29 -1.02
C LEU A 281 -18.44 8.30 -1.67
N ILE A 282 -19.55 7.93 -1.02
CA ILE A 282 -20.59 7.09 -1.62
C ILE A 282 -21.13 7.75 -2.89
N ARG A 283 -21.43 9.04 -2.87
CA ARG A 283 -21.89 9.77 -4.07
C ARG A 283 -20.81 9.82 -5.15
N THR A 284 -19.55 9.95 -4.80
CA THR A 284 -18.44 9.92 -5.76
C THR A 284 -18.39 8.59 -6.51
N ASN A 285 -18.63 7.48 -5.82
CA ASN A 285 -18.70 6.16 -6.42
C ASN A 285 -19.87 5.98 -7.41
N LEU A 286 -20.94 6.76 -7.28
CA LEU A 286 -22.07 6.74 -8.20
C LEU A 286 -21.80 7.49 -9.51
N MET A 287 -20.71 8.23 -9.61
CA MET A 287 -20.34 8.94 -10.83
C MET A 287 -19.85 7.93 -11.89
N PRO A 288 -20.23 8.10 -13.17
CA PRO A 288 -19.73 7.22 -14.24
C PRO A 288 -18.20 7.18 -14.28
N SER A 289 -17.64 5.98 -14.27
CA SER A 289 -16.20 5.79 -14.31
C SER A 289 -15.83 4.45 -14.97
N ILE A 290 -14.57 4.32 -15.34
CA ILE A 290 -14.01 3.04 -15.84
C ILE A 290 -13.98 1.95 -14.76
N TYR A 291 -14.21 2.31 -13.49
CA TYR A 291 -14.22 1.39 -12.35
C TYR A 291 -15.62 0.96 -11.93
N GLN A 292 -16.64 1.20 -12.78
CA GLN A 292 -18.05 0.97 -12.44
C GLN A 292 -18.34 -0.47 -12.00
N LEU A 293 -17.70 -1.46 -12.64
CA LEU A 293 -17.85 -2.86 -12.27
C LEU A 293 -17.35 -3.13 -10.84
N GLU A 294 -16.22 -2.55 -10.49
CA GLU A 294 -15.66 -2.71 -9.14
C GLU A 294 -16.48 -1.99 -8.08
N VAL A 295 -17.00 -0.81 -8.42
CA VAL A 295 -17.93 -0.07 -7.54
C VAL A 295 -19.20 -0.87 -7.28
N GLN A 296 -19.79 -1.49 -8.31
CA GLN A 296 -20.96 -2.35 -8.15
C GLN A 296 -20.67 -3.59 -7.28
N ARG A 297 -19.47 -4.08 -7.34
CA ARG A 297 -19.03 -5.26 -6.60
C ARG A 297 -18.76 -4.99 -5.13
N THR A 298 -18.04 -3.93 -4.81
CA THR A 298 -17.53 -3.68 -3.45
C THR A 298 -17.92 -2.31 -2.89
N ASN A 299 -18.28 -1.34 -3.72
CA ASN A 299 -18.57 0.06 -3.36
C ASN A 299 -17.57 0.62 -2.33
N ARG A 300 -16.29 0.28 -2.45
CA ARG A 300 -15.26 0.56 -1.46
C ARG A 300 -15.02 2.05 -1.31
N ILE A 301 -15.02 2.55 -0.07
CA ILE A 301 -14.65 3.91 0.29
C ILE A 301 -13.63 3.90 1.44
N GLY A 302 -12.97 5.02 1.69
CA GLY A 302 -12.05 5.17 2.80
C GLY A 302 -12.19 6.55 3.45
N VAL A 303 -12.86 6.62 4.59
CA VAL A 303 -12.92 7.82 5.42
C VAL A 303 -11.78 7.76 6.42
N GLY A 304 -10.90 8.75 6.39
CA GLY A 304 -9.69 8.80 7.20
C GLY A 304 -9.50 10.12 7.93
N LEU A 305 -8.34 10.24 8.56
CA LEU A 305 -7.94 11.34 9.41
C LEU A 305 -6.59 11.89 8.96
N THR A 306 -6.38 13.19 9.13
CA THR A 306 -5.05 13.81 8.99
C THR A 306 -4.78 14.76 10.15
N GLY A 307 -3.50 14.98 10.49
CA GLY A 307 -3.10 15.79 11.62
C GLY A 307 -3.44 15.16 12.99
N VAL A 308 -3.41 13.82 13.04
CA VAL A 308 -3.77 13.09 14.28
C VAL A 308 -2.83 13.44 15.43
N HIS A 309 -1.54 13.62 15.15
CA HIS A 309 -0.55 14.00 16.15
C HIS A 309 -0.90 15.34 16.80
N GLU A 310 -1.17 16.37 16.01
CA GLU A 310 -1.51 17.70 16.49
C GLU A 310 -2.87 17.73 17.19
N TRP A 311 -3.85 16.98 16.66
CA TRP A 311 -5.17 16.85 17.29
C TRP A 311 -5.08 16.18 18.66
N MET A 312 -4.36 15.07 18.77
CA MET A 312 -4.13 14.32 19.99
C MET A 312 -3.45 15.19 21.06
N TRP A 313 -2.44 15.96 20.66
CA TRP A 313 -1.76 16.90 21.55
C TRP A 313 -2.70 18.05 21.99
N LYS A 314 -3.38 18.71 21.04
CA LYS A 314 -4.25 19.85 21.32
C LYS A 314 -5.43 19.48 22.22
N ARG A 315 -6.07 18.34 21.95
CA ARG A 315 -7.34 17.97 22.59
C ARG A 315 -7.16 17.21 23.90
N TYR A 316 -6.15 16.34 23.96
CA TYR A 316 -5.96 15.39 25.06
C TYR A 316 -4.64 15.59 25.80
N GLY A 317 -3.74 16.45 25.34
CA GLY A 317 -2.42 16.64 25.92
C GLY A 317 -1.52 15.39 25.82
N LEU A 318 -1.77 14.54 24.81
CA LEU A 318 -1.09 13.28 24.61
C LEU A 318 0.01 13.40 23.57
N GLY A 319 1.20 12.88 23.89
CA GLY A 319 2.19 12.52 22.88
C GLY A 319 1.96 11.10 22.36
N PHE A 320 2.70 10.72 21.31
CA PHE A 320 2.57 9.40 20.71
C PHE A 320 2.81 8.25 21.72
N ARG A 321 3.82 8.40 22.60
CA ARG A 321 4.12 7.41 23.63
C ARG A 321 2.97 7.24 24.61
N ASP A 322 2.36 8.35 25.06
CA ASP A 322 1.20 8.31 25.96
C ASP A 322 0.05 7.53 25.33
N ALA A 323 -0.19 7.72 24.03
CA ALA A 323 -1.30 7.07 23.32
C ALA A 323 -1.15 5.54 23.19
N ILE A 324 0.08 5.03 23.15
CA ILE A 324 0.38 3.59 23.00
C ILE A 324 0.82 2.94 24.32
N GLU A 325 0.88 3.70 25.42
CA GLU A 325 1.28 3.17 26.72
C GLU A 325 0.28 2.10 27.19
N LYS A 326 0.82 0.92 27.54
CA LYS A 326 0.01 -0.18 28.06
C LYS A 326 -0.62 0.18 29.41
N GLY A 327 -1.85 -0.22 29.57
CA GLY A 327 -2.63 -0.05 30.79
C GLY A 327 -3.61 -1.20 30.97
N SER A 328 -4.51 -1.08 31.93
CA SER A 328 -5.47 -2.12 32.30
C SER A 328 -6.88 -1.88 31.75
N ASN A 329 -7.08 -0.87 30.90
CA ASN A 329 -8.41 -0.48 30.46
C ASN A 329 -8.94 -1.36 29.32
N GLY A 330 -9.90 -2.19 29.63
CA GLY A 330 -10.75 -2.94 28.71
C GLY A 330 -9.99 -3.69 27.63
N PRO A 331 -10.64 -3.97 26.51
CA PRO A 331 -10.02 -4.71 25.39
C PRO A 331 -8.91 -3.93 24.67
N LEU A 332 -8.84 -2.61 24.86
CA LEU A 332 -7.80 -1.78 24.24
C LEU A 332 -6.45 -1.85 24.99
N GLY A 333 -6.46 -2.23 26.27
CA GLY A 333 -5.24 -2.37 27.07
C GLY A 333 -4.40 -1.09 27.16
N VAL A 334 -5.05 0.08 27.17
CA VAL A 334 -4.39 1.40 27.20
C VAL A 334 -4.41 2.04 28.57
N SER A 335 -3.58 3.05 28.79
CA SER A 335 -3.57 3.83 30.04
C SER A 335 -4.84 4.67 30.19
N ASP A 336 -5.21 5.01 31.45
CA ASP A 336 -6.35 5.91 31.75
C ASP A 336 -6.24 7.24 31.03
N LYS A 337 -5.04 7.76 30.89
CA LYS A 337 -4.75 9.01 30.20
C LYS A 337 -5.10 8.94 28.72
N ALA A 338 -4.85 7.81 28.06
CA ALA A 338 -5.08 7.62 26.62
C ALA A 338 -6.52 7.20 26.29
N LEU A 339 -7.25 6.64 27.25
CA LEU A 339 -8.59 6.08 27.03
C LEU A 339 -9.57 7.05 26.33
N PRO A 340 -9.69 8.33 26.70
CA PRO A 340 -10.61 9.26 26.03
C PRO A 340 -10.32 9.46 24.55
N PHE A 341 -9.04 9.45 24.15
CA PHE A 341 -8.63 9.53 22.74
C PHE A 341 -9.08 8.30 21.97
N TRP A 342 -8.84 7.11 22.48
CA TRP A 342 -9.23 5.86 21.83
C TRP A 342 -10.74 5.69 21.74
N LEU A 343 -11.49 6.04 22.78
CA LEU A 343 -12.97 6.05 22.74
C LEU A 343 -13.50 7.03 21.69
N MET A 344 -12.85 8.17 21.48
CA MET A 344 -13.26 9.08 20.41
C MET A 344 -12.99 8.48 19.02
N LEU A 345 -11.87 7.79 18.82
CA LEU A 345 -11.61 7.07 17.56
C LEU A 345 -12.66 5.98 17.28
N GLU A 346 -13.10 5.24 18.31
CA GLU A 346 -14.19 4.27 18.20
C GLU A 346 -15.52 4.94 17.80
N ARG A 347 -15.88 6.05 18.43
CA ARG A 347 -17.08 6.83 18.10
C ARG A 347 -17.04 7.34 16.66
N MET A 348 -15.89 7.84 16.20
CA MET A 348 -15.68 8.26 14.83
C MET A 348 -15.88 7.10 13.85
N GLY A 349 -15.29 5.95 14.16
CA GLY A 349 -15.47 4.72 13.38
C GLY A 349 -16.94 4.27 13.31
N ALA A 350 -17.63 4.29 14.44
CA ALA A 350 -19.06 3.95 14.51
C ALA A 350 -19.94 4.94 13.69
N ALA A 351 -19.61 6.24 13.70
CA ALA A 351 -20.30 7.23 12.90
C ALA A 351 -20.18 6.96 11.39
N VAL A 352 -19.00 6.51 10.94
CA VAL A 352 -18.80 6.09 9.53
C VAL A 352 -19.62 4.86 9.21
N ASP A 353 -19.60 3.82 10.05
CA ASP A 353 -20.33 2.57 9.82
C ASP A 353 -21.84 2.81 9.71
N GLN A 354 -22.40 3.53 10.67
CA GLN A 354 -23.83 3.84 10.71
C GLN A 354 -24.26 4.68 9.50
N GLU A 355 -23.46 5.69 9.13
CA GLU A 355 -23.76 6.53 7.98
C GLU A 355 -23.62 5.77 6.66
N ALA A 356 -22.61 4.92 6.52
CA ALA A 356 -22.40 4.09 5.33
C ALA A 356 -23.58 3.17 5.08
N GLU A 357 -24.10 2.53 6.12
CA GLU A 357 -25.27 1.67 6.04
C GLU A 357 -26.53 2.46 5.73
N SER A 358 -26.85 3.47 6.53
CA SER A 358 -28.09 4.24 6.41
C SER A 358 -28.19 4.98 5.08
N TYR A 359 -27.08 5.59 4.64
CA TYR A 359 -27.08 6.38 3.42
C TYR A 359 -27.06 5.51 2.16
N SER A 360 -26.37 4.36 2.18
CA SER A 360 -26.42 3.39 1.08
C SER A 360 -27.84 2.82 0.91
N ASN A 361 -28.49 2.48 2.00
CA ASN A 361 -29.89 2.01 2.00
C ASN A 361 -30.84 3.09 1.46
N LEU A 362 -30.64 4.34 1.85
CA LEU A 362 -31.44 5.48 1.33
C LEU A 362 -31.29 5.63 -0.19
N LEU A 363 -30.09 5.40 -0.73
CA LEU A 363 -29.79 5.50 -2.16
C LEU A 363 -30.12 4.22 -2.94
N GLY A 364 -30.41 3.10 -2.27
CA GLY A 364 -30.63 1.81 -2.91
C GLY A 364 -29.36 1.23 -3.56
N VAL A 365 -28.19 1.47 -2.96
CA VAL A 365 -26.89 0.99 -3.45
C VAL A 365 -26.27 0.01 -2.45
N GLU A 366 -25.29 -0.78 -2.92
CA GLU A 366 -24.54 -1.69 -2.08
C GLU A 366 -23.81 -0.93 -0.97
N VAL A 367 -23.90 -1.44 0.27
CA VAL A 367 -23.14 -0.89 1.40
C VAL A 367 -21.64 -1.07 1.15
N PRO A 368 -20.81 -0.05 1.38
CA PRO A 368 -19.38 -0.15 1.18
C PRO A 368 -18.77 -1.36 1.90
N HIS A 369 -18.05 -2.20 1.17
CA HIS A 369 -17.37 -3.39 1.71
C HIS A 369 -16.32 -3.01 2.76
N THR A 370 -15.58 -1.91 2.52
CA THR A 370 -14.74 -1.24 3.50
C THR A 370 -15.00 0.25 3.44
N ASN A 371 -15.00 0.92 4.59
CA ASN A 371 -15.43 2.32 4.68
C ASN A 371 -14.46 3.24 5.45
N LYS A 372 -13.45 2.68 6.12
CA LYS A 372 -12.47 3.44 6.93
C LYS A 372 -11.06 3.13 6.48
N THR A 373 -10.23 4.18 6.37
CA THR A 373 -8.80 4.04 6.15
C THR A 373 -8.07 5.33 6.46
N VAL A 374 -6.86 5.23 7.00
CA VAL A 374 -5.99 6.38 7.24
C VAL A 374 -4.83 6.35 6.26
N LYS A 375 -4.86 7.24 5.29
CA LYS A 375 -3.78 7.37 4.31
C LYS A 375 -2.69 8.35 4.77
N PRO A 376 -1.46 8.24 4.22
CA PRO A 376 -0.43 9.26 4.42
C PRO A 376 -0.74 10.50 3.56
N ALA A 377 -1.63 11.35 4.00
CA ALA A 377 -2.19 12.51 3.29
C ALA A 377 -1.15 13.60 2.96
N GLY A 378 -0.16 13.29 2.14
CA GLY A 378 1.02 14.12 1.88
C GLY A 378 0.74 15.51 1.28
N THR A 379 -0.37 15.69 0.57
CA THR A 379 -0.76 16.98 -0.02
C THR A 379 -1.80 17.69 0.83
N THR A 380 -2.90 16.98 1.17
CA THR A 380 -4.04 17.60 1.89
C THR A 380 -3.65 18.07 3.29
N SER A 381 -2.84 17.31 4.03
CA SER A 381 -2.36 17.73 5.34
C SER A 381 -1.66 19.09 5.33
N LYS A 382 -0.94 19.42 4.23
CA LYS A 382 -0.18 20.66 4.11
C LYS A 382 -1.06 21.88 3.88
N LEU A 383 -2.25 21.71 3.31
CA LEU A 383 -3.23 22.78 3.22
C LEU A 383 -3.69 23.26 4.62
N PHE A 384 -3.62 22.38 5.60
CA PHE A 384 -4.02 22.63 6.98
C PHE A 384 -2.83 22.89 7.91
N GLY A 385 -1.58 22.84 7.41
CA GLY A 385 -0.38 23.00 8.22
C GLY A 385 -0.12 21.86 9.22
N LEU A 386 -0.59 20.65 8.91
CA LEU A 386 -0.59 19.49 9.81
C LEU A 386 0.31 18.36 9.30
N THR A 387 0.56 17.38 10.15
CA THR A 387 1.24 16.13 9.78
C THR A 387 0.32 15.22 8.95
N GLU A 388 0.91 14.30 8.21
CA GLU A 388 0.23 13.35 7.33
C GLU A 388 -0.44 12.23 8.13
N GLY A 389 -1.75 12.09 8.05
CA GLY A 389 -2.48 10.99 8.67
C GLY A 389 -2.12 10.83 10.15
N VAL A 390 -1.50 9.71 10.49
CA VAL A 390 -1.01 9.37 11.84
C VAL A 390 0.50 9.59 12.01
N HIS A 391 1.18 10.16 11.02
CA HIS A 391 2.63 10.34 11.08
C HIS A 391 3.06 11.32 12.18
N LEU A 392 4.23 11.04 12.74
CA LEU A 392 4.93 11.97 13.61
C LEU A 392 5.76 12.95 12.77
N PRO A 393 6.02 14.17 13.28
CA PRO A 393 7.01 15.05 12.69
C PRO A 393 8.38 14.35 12.69
N PRO A 394 9.12 14.35 11.57
CA PRO A 394 10.41 13.66 11.48
C PRO A 394 11.48 14.29 12.37
N MET A 395 11.34 15.57 12.67
CA MET A 395 12.21 16.32 13.58
C MET A 395 11.54 17.61 14.08
N ARG A 396 12.15 18.22 15.08
CA ARG A 396 11.60 19.40 15.78
C ARG A 396 11.44 20.64 14.88
N LYS A 397 12.38 20.83 13.97
CA LYS A 397 12.37 21.91 12.96
C LYS A 397 12.92 21.34 11.66
N TYR A 398 12.22 21.55 10.56
CA TYR A 398 12.64 21.08 9.23
C TYR A 398 11.99 21.92 8.13
N LEU A 399 12.66 21.96 6.98
CA LEU A 399 12.10 22.42 5.73
C LEU A 399 11.74 21.19 4.88
N ARG A 400 10.55 21.22 4.31
CA ARG A 400 10.12 20.19 3.37
C ARG A 400 10.04 20.82 1.98
N TRP A 401 10.74 20.21 1.06
CA TRP A 401 10.75 20.60 -0.34
C TRP A 401 9.64 19.88 -1.12
#